data_fcac5933f811b6c9b738e8165423c822
#
_entry.id   fcac5933f811b6c9b738e8165423c822
#
_cell.length_a   1.000
_cell.length_b   1.000
_cell.length_c   1.000
_cell.angle_alpha   90.00
_cell.angle_beta   90.00
_cell.angle_gamma   90.00
#
_symmetry.space_group_name_H-M   'P 1'
#
loop_
_entity.id
_entity.type
_entity.pdbx_description
1 polymer ?
#
loop_
_entity_poly.entity_id
_entity_poly.type
_entity_poly.pdbx_seq_one_letter_code
_entity_poly.pdbx_strand_id
1 'polypeptide(L)'
;MNVPYRQIRAVFTDETITVYQAYDPAVAGPAVAAQRFVPPFKRERMTWIKPSFLWMMYRCGWAEKPGQTRVLAVEITREGFAWALRHSCLSHPADDEDAAAWRRRLRESPVRVQWDPERDPRHHPLSYRSIQVGLSGEAVRRYADEWTVGITDVTGRVREISGLLAAGRDVTALLPRERPYPLPLDAAMAVRASIAPADAAHP
;
A
#
# COMPACT_ATOMS: atom_id res chain seq x y z
N MET A 1 -1.11 -20.91 -10.66
CA MET A 1 -0.75 -19.74 -11.52
C MET A 1 0.44 -19.03 -10.90
N ASN A 2 1.46 -18.71 -11.70
CA ASN A 2 2.65 -18.03 -11.19
C ASN A 2 2.35 -16.53 -11.12
N VAL A 3 2.45 -15.91 -9.93
CA VAL A 3 2.23 -14.46 -9.75
C VAL A 3 3.43 -13.71 -10.33
N PRO A 4 3.25 -12.71 -11.21
CA PRO A 4 4.35 -11.89 -11.72
C PRO A 4 5.15 -11.22 -10.60
N TYR A 5 6.47 -11.11 -10.79
CA TYR A 5 7.40 -10.72 -9.72
C TYR A 5 7.08 -9.36 -9.06
N ARG A 6 6.67 -8.36 -9.85
CA ARG A 6 6.27 -7.01 -9.36
C ARG A 6 4.84 -6.70 -9.78
N GLN A 7 3.87 -7.50 -9.34
CA GLN A 7 2.46 -7.28 -9.60
C GLN A 7 1.81 -6.59 -8.40
N ILE A 8 1.17 -5.44 -8.62
CA ILE A 8 0.32 -4.83 -7.60
C ILE A 8 -0.95 -5.66 -7.48
N ARG A 9 -1.24 -6.12 -6.26
CA ARG A 9 -2.49 -6.77 -5.90
C ARG A 9 -3.18 -5.93 -4.84
N ALA A 10 -4.49 -5.75 -4.97
CA ALA A 10 -5.27 -4.90 -4.08
C ALA A 10 -6.75 -5.29 -4.06
N VAL A 11 -7.47 -4.79 -3.08
CA VAL A 11 -8.92 -4.64 -3.13
C VAL A 11 -9.21 -3.32 -3.84
N PHE A 12 -10.07 -3.33 -4.85
CA PHE A 12 -10.42 -2.14 -5.60
C PHE A 12 -11.79 -2.24 -6.27
N THR A 13 -12.37 -1.08 -6.55
CA THR A 13 -13.57 -0.89 -7.38
C THR A 13 -13.19 -0.23 -8.71
N ASP A 14 -14.16 0.24 -9.47
CA ASP A 14 -13.89 1.03 -10.68
C ASP A 14 -13.37 2.44 -10.35
N GLU A 15 -13.64 2.95 -9.14
CA GLU A 15 -13.30 4.31 -8.71
C GLU A 15 -12.17 4.34 -7.67
N THR A 16 -12.09 3.35 -6.80
CA THR A 16 -11.19 3.37 -5.63
C THR A 16 -10.25 2.18 -5.58
N ILE A 17 -9.16 2.36 -4.83
CA ILE A 17 -8.25 1.30 -4.38
C ILE A 17 -8.11 1.40 -2.86
N THR A 18 -8.14 0.25 -2.18
CA THR A 18 -7.87 0.18 -0.74
C THR A 18 -6.38 0.08 -0.49
N VAL A 19 -5.89 0.94 0.40
CA VAL A 19 -4.52 0.89 0.93
C VAL A 19 -4.56 0.81 2.45
N TYR A 20 -3.55 0.17 3.04
CA TYR A 20 -3.50 -0.05 4.48
C TYR A 20 -2.41 0.76 5.14
N GLN A 21 -2.72 1.27 6.35
CA GLN A 21 -1.80 1.95 7.26
C GLN A 21 -2.07 1.54 8.69
N ALA A 22 -1.08 1.68 9.56
CA ALA A 22 -1.27 1.46 10.98
C ALA A 22 -0.74 2.66 11.79
N TYR A 23 -1.49 3.04 12.81
CA TYR A 23 -1.26 4.21 13.63
C TYR A 23 -1.49 3.95 15.11
N ASP A 24 -1.05 4.90 15.91
CA ASP A 24 -1.49 5.05 17.30
C ASP A 24 -2.99 5.40 17.36
N PRO A 25 -3.73 4.96 18.39
CA PRO A 25 -5.14 5.32 18.57
C PRO A 25 -5.41 6.82 18.52
N ALA A 26 -4.47 7.65 18.98
CA ALA A 26 -4.60 9.11 18.95
C ALA A 26 -4.68 9.69 17.54
N VAL A 27 -4.10 9.01 16.54
CA VAL A 27 -4.20 9.40 15.13
C VAL A 27 -5.37 8.70 14.45
N ALA A 28 -5.50 7.39 14.68
CA ALA A 28 -6.51 6.58 13.99
C ALA A 28 -7.95 6.97 14.37
N GLY A 29 -8.22 7.20 15.65
CA GLY A 29 -9.57 7.55 16.12
C GLY A 29 -10.15 8.80 15.46
N PRO A 30 -9.47 9.96 15.52
CA PRO A 30 -9.91 11.17 14.84
C PRO A 30 -10.04 11.01 13.32
N ALA A 31 -9.12 10.27 12.67
CA ALA A 31 -9.19 10.05 11.22
C ALA A 31 -10.44 9.25 10.82
N VAL A 32 -10.77 8.19 11.54
CA VAL A 32 -11.99 7.39 11.32
C VAL A 32 -13.25 8.22 11.59
N ALA A 33 -13.28 8.96 12.68
CA ALA A 33 -14.44 9.78 13.02
C ALA A 33 -14.71 10.88 11.97
N ALA A 34 -13.65 11.50 11.45
CA ALA A 34 -13.75 12.56 10.45
C ALA A 34 -13.81 12.05 8.99
N GLN A 35 -13.63 10.75 8.75
CA GLN A 35 -13.49 10.12 7.44
C GLN A 35 -12.41 10.78 6.56
N ARG A 36 -11.40 11.37 7.18
CA ARG A 36 -10.24 12.02 6.56
C ARG A 36 -9.10 12.18 7.57
N PHE A 37 -7.89 12.40 7.09
CA PHE A 37 -6.76 12.64 7.98
C PHE A 37 -6.79 14.06 8.56
N VAL A 38 -6.97 14.13 9.88
CA VAL A 38 -7.00 15.36 10.68
C VAL A 38 -5.91 15.34 11.74
N PRO A 39 -5.54 16.48 12.35
CA PRO A 39 -4.61 16.47 13.48
C PRO A 39 -5.01 15.44 14.56
N PRO A 40 -4.05 14.72 15.15
CA PRO A 40 -2.59 14.92 15.09
C PRO A 40 -1.85 14.19 13.96
N PHE A 41 -2.53 13.80 12.86
CA PHE A 41 -1.84 13.31 11.66
C PHE A 41 -0.85 14.37 11.14
N LYS A 42 0.42 13.97 10.98
CA LYS A 42 1.51 14.89 10.60
C LYS A 42 1.72 14.88 9.10
N ARG A 43 1.43 16.00 8.45
CA ARG A 43 1.56 16.19 6.99
C ARG A 43 3.00 16.46 6.55
N GLU A 44 3.88 16.84 7.46
CA GLU A 44 5.30 17.13 7.21
C GLU A 44 6.16 15.86 7.16
N ARG A 45 5.60 14.74 7.62
CA ARG A 45 6.28 13.45 7.59
C ARG A 45 5.85 12.65 6.39
N MET A 46 6.82 11.93 5.81
CA MET A 46 6.49 10.90 4.81
C MET A 46 5.53 9.87 5.41
N THR A 47 4.42 9.62 4.74
CA THR A 47 3.49 8.55 5.07
C THR A 47 3.58 7.43 4.04
N TRP A 48 3.49 6.17 4.50
CA TRP A 48 3.63 5.00 3.66
C TRP A 48 2.29 4.26 3.56
N ILE A 49 1.77 4.14 2.35
CA ILE A 49 0.57 3.38 2.03
C ILE A 49 0.92 2.05 1.36
N LYS A 50 0.13 1.01 1.62
CA LYS A 50 0.38 -0.35 1.15
C LYS A 50 -0.91 -0.99 0.65
N PRO A 51 -1.01 -1.35 -0.64
CA PRO A 51 -2.18 -2.06 -1.16
C PRO A 51 -2.34 -3.47 -0.57
N SER A 52 -1.22 -4.15 -0.24
CA SER A 52 -1.28 -5.48 0.35
C SER A 52 -1.60 -5.43 1.85
N PHE A 53 -2.65 -6.15 2.24
CA PHE A 53 -3.03 -6.36 3.64
C PHE A 53 -1.95 -7.13 4.40
N LEU A 54 -1.47 -8.25 3.85
CA LEU A 54 -0.49 -9.10 4.54
C LEU A 54 0.87 -8.43 4.70
N TRP A 55 1.30 -7.63 3.74
CA TRP A 55 2.49 -6.80 3.91
C TRP A 55 2.30 -5.78 5.03
N MET A 56 1.11 -5.17 5.16
CA MET A 56 0.82 -4.27 6.27
C MET A 56 0.79 -5.02 7.61
N MET A 57 0.24 -6.25 7.66
CA MET A 57 0.25 -7.08 8.88
C MET A 57 1.67 -7.41 9.32
N TYR A 58 2.52 -7.82 8.40
CA TYR A 58 3.95 -8.00 8.67
C TYR A 58 4.60 -6.73 9.23
N ARG A 59 4.29 -5.57 8.64
CA ARG A 59 4.88 -4.29 9.02
C ARG A 59 4.47 -3.86 10.43
N CYS A 60 3.22 -4.03 10.82
CA CYS A 60 2.69 -3.64 12.13
C CYS A 60 2.66 -4.79 13.16
N GLY A 61 3.07 -6.01 12.79
CA GLY A 61 3.03 -7.18 13.67
C GLY A 61 1.60 -7.49 14.13
N TRP A 62 0.65 -7.58 13.19
CA TRP A 62 -0.76 -7.83 13.49
C TRP A 62 -1.35 -6.82 14.50
N ALA A 63 -0.98 -5.53 14.37
CA ALA A 63 -1.38 -4.44 15.27
C ALA A 63 -0.81 -4.52 16.71
N GLU A 64 0.33 -5.16 16.88
CA GLU A 64 0.99 -5.28 18.21
C GLU A 64 2.17 -4.31 18.37
N LYS A 65 2.77 -3.82 17.29
CA LYS A 65 3.91 -2.91 17.38
C LYS A 65 3.51 -1.55 17.96
N PRO A 66 4.31 -0.99 18.90
CA PRO A 66 4.06 0.33 19.47
C PRO A 66 3.85 1.40 18.40
N GLY A 67 2.82 2.24 18.58
CA GLY A 67 2.44 3.28 17.62
C GLY A 67 1.76 2.77 16.33
N GLN A 68 1.49 1.46 16.23
CA GLN A 68 0.87 0.81 15.07
C GLN A 68 -0.24 -0.17 15.50
N THR A 69 -0.95 0.15 16.58
CA THR A 69 -1.94 -0.71 17.22
C THR A 69 -3.35 -0.58 16.67
N ARG A 70 -3.56 0.35 15.74
CA ARG A 70 -4.82 0.52 15.00
C ARG A 70 -4.54 0.45 13.51
N VAL A 71 -5.17 -0.48 12.82
CA VAL A 71 -5.02 -0.69 11.38
C VAL A 71 -6.19 -0.08 10.66
N LEU A 72 -5.88 0.78 9.69
CA LEU A 72 -6.85 1.45 8.85
C LEU A 72 -6.80 0.90 7.43
N ALA A 73 -7.96 0.55 6.89
CA ALA A 73 -8.20 0.41 5.47
C ALA A 73 -8.67 1.77 4.95
N VAL A 74 -7.90 2.37 4.06
CA VAL A 74 -8.16 3.68 3.48
C VAL A 74 -8.49 3.50 2.01
N GLU A 75 -9.69 3.90 1.63
CA GLU A 75 -10.10 3.95 0.24
C GLU A 75 -9.63 5.27 -0.36
N ILE A 76 -8.85 5.19 -1.43
CA ILE A 76 -8.39 6.34 -2.18
C ILE A 76 -8.81 6.24 -3.63
N THR A 77 -8.92 7.38 -4.32
CA THR A 77 -9.24 7.38 -5.74
C THR A 77 -8.14 6.67 -6.54
N ARG A 78 -8.54 5.90 -7.57
CA ARG A 78 -7.58 5.24 -8.48
C ARG A 78 -6.74 6.26 -9.25
N GLU A 79 -7.32 7.41 -9.57
CA GLU A 79 -6.62 8.53 -10.19
C GLU A 79 -5.49 9.05 -9.30
N GLY A 80 -5.77 9.27 -8.01
CA GLY A 80 -4.77 9.70 -7.03
C GLY A 80 -3.66 8.67 -6.86
N PHE A 81 -3.99 7.38 -6.80
CA PHE A 81 -2.98 6.33 -6.76
C PHE A 81 -2.12 6.30 -8.02
N ALA A 82 -2.72 6.41 -9.21
CA ALA A 82 -1.99 6.47 -10.47
C ALA A 82 -1.10 7.71 -10.56
N TRP A 83 -1.59 8.89 -10.08
CA TRP A 83 -0.78 10.10 -9.97
C TRP A 83 0.45 9.87 -9.08
N ALA A 84 0.27 9.25 -7.91
CA ALA A 84 1.37 8.95 -7.01
C ALA A 84 2.44 8.07 -7.68
N LEU A 85 2.03 7.04 -8.41
CA LEU A 85 2.97 6.17 -9.12
C LEU A 85 3.73 6.90 -10.24
N ARG A 86 3.06 7.74 -11.02
CA ARG A 86 3.69 8.54 -12.09
C ARG A 86 4.73 9.53 -11.56
N HIS A 87 4.50 10.09 -10.36
CA HIS A 87 5.38 11.08 -9.73
C HIS A 87 6.37 10.45 -8.74
N SER A 88 6.62 9.15 -8.87
CA SER A 88 7.46 8.41 -7.95
C SER A 88 8.88 8.23 -8.45
N CYS A 89 9.80 8.05 -7.49
CA CYS A 89 11.12 7.51 -7.70
C CYS A 89 11.28 6.21 -6.90
N LEU A 90 11.90 5.20 -7.50
CA LEU A 90 12.23 3.97 -6.78
C LEU A 90 13.24 4.26 -5.66
N SER A 91 13.04 3.66 -4.47
CA SER A 91 13.92 3.84 -3.30
C SER A 91 15.33 3.30 -3.51
N HIS A 92 15.53 2.45 -4.51
CA HIS A 92 16.83 1.93 -4.91
C HIS A 92 17.02 2.16 -6.41
N PRO A 93 18.23 2.51 -6.85
CA PRO A 93 18.51 2.66 -8.27
C PRO A 93 18.36 1.34 -9.00
N ALA A 94 18.18 1.41 -10.30
CA ALA A 94 18.35 0.25 -11.15
C ALA A 94 19.84 -0.07 -11.32
N ASP A 95 20.15 -1.32 -11.73
CA ASP A 95 21.52 -1.79 -11.87
C ASP A 95 22.32 -0.98 -12.92
N ASP A 96 21.61 -0.43 -13.93
CA ASP A 96 22.16 0.34 -15.05
C ASP A 96 22.02 1.87 -14.87
N GLU A 97 21.54 2.32 -13.72
CA GLU A 97 21.21 3.73 -13.48
C GLU A 97 22.36 4.51 -12.86
N ASP A 98 22.67 5.70 -13.41
CA ASP A 98 23.61 6.63 -12.79
C ASP A 98 23.16 7.05 -11.37
N ALA A 99 24.02 6.74 -10.39
CA ALA A 99 23.71 6.98 -8.98
C ALA A 99 23.49 8.47 -8.66
N ALA A 100 24.14 9.40 -9.34
CA ALA A 100 23.97 10.84 -9.11
C ALA A 100 22.62 11.33 -9.67
N ALA A 101 22.25 10.88 -10.87
CA ALA A 101 20.96 11.17 -11.48
C ALA A 101 19.82 10.60 -10.65
N TRP A 102 19.94 9.34 -10.19
CA TRP A 102 18.96 8.72 -9.31
C TRP A 102 18.78 9.50 -7.99
N ARG A 103 19.89 9.88 -7.30
CA ARG A 103 19.81 10.65 -6.04
C ARG A 103 19.13 12.01 -6.25
N ARG A 104 19.34 12.67 -7.39
CA ARG A 104 18.65 13.92 -7.73
C ARG A 104 17.15 13.68 -7.86
N ARG A 105 16.71 12.72 -8.67
CA ARG A 105 15.30 12.36 -8.82
C ARG A 105 14.68 11.96 -7.49
N LEU A 106 15.37 11.19 -6.65
CA LEU A 106 14.88 10.77 -5.35
C LEU A 106 14.60 11.96 -4.41
N ARG A 107 15.40 13.02 -4.50
CA ARG A 107 15.16 14.25 -3.72
C ARG A 107 14.01 15.09 -4.26
N GLU A 108 13.87 15.13 -5.57
CA GLU A 108 12.87 15.96 -6.27
C GLU A 108 11.47 15.30 -6.30
N SER A 109 11.40 13.97 -6.23
CA SER A 109 10.13 13.25 -6.30
C SER A 109 9.35 13.35 -5.00
N PRO A 110 8.07 13.76 -5.06
CA PRO A 110 7.18 13.78 -3.89
C PRO A 110 6.75 12.39 -3.43
N VAL A 111 7.03 11.36 -4.23
CA VAL A 111 6.65 9.99 -3.96
C VAL A 111 7.85 9.06 -4.08
N ARG A 112 7.97 8.13 -3.13
CA ARG A 112 8.96 7.03 -3.17
C ARG A 112 8.25 5.70 -3.29
N VAL A 113 8.80 4.80 -4.10
CA VAL A 113 8.28 3.45 -4.26
C VAL A 113 9.34 2.44 -3.86
N GLN A 114 8.90 1.45 -3.08
CA GLN A 114 9.73 0.32 -2.69
C GLN A 114 8.97 -0.99 -2.96
N TRP A 115 9.67 -1.96 -3.51
CA TRP A 115 9.18 -3.31 -3.71
C TRP A 115 9.84 -4.26 -2.71
N ASP A 116 9.05 -4.83 -1.82
CA ASP A 116 9.49 -5.75 -0.78
C ASP A 116 8.95 -7.15 -1.03
N PRO A 117 9.57 -8.22 -0.50
CA PRO A 117 8.97 -9.54 -0.57
C PRO A 117 7.58 -9.54 0.04
N GLU A 118 6.57 -10.00 -0.73
CA GLU A 118 5.23 -10.21 -0.19
C GLU A 118 5.28 -11.25 0.93
N ARG A 119 4.30 -11.27 1.78
CA ARG A 119 4.23 -12.13 2.97
C ARG A 119 3.01 -13.05 2.93
N ASP A 120 3.21 -14.25 3.47
CA ASP A 120 2.09 -15.12 3.85
C ASP A 120 1.49 -14.68 5.21
N PRO A 121 0.37 -15.25 5.65
CA PRO A 121 -0.23 -14.91 6.96
C PRO A 121 0.68 -15.18 8.16
N ARG A 122 1.72 -16.02 8.03
CA ARG A 122 2.72 -16.34 9.06
C ARG A 122 4.00 -15.51 8.92
N HIS A 123 3.97 -14.48 8.06
CA HIS A 123 5.08 -13.57 7.77
C HIS A 123 6.26 -14.18 7.01
N HIS A 124 6.14 -15.38 6.42
CA HIS A 124 7.18 -15.90 5.55
C HIS A 124 7.20 -15.13 4.22
N PRO A 125 8.38 -14.87 3.66
CA PRO A 125 8.48 -14.17 2.38
C PRO A 125 7.99 -15.06 1.23
N LEU A 126 7.24 -14.45 0.31
CA LEU A 126 6.82 -15.07 -0.93
C LEU A 126 7.77 -14.73 -2.08
N SER A 127 7.68 -15.48 -3.19
CA SER A 127 8.56 -15.33 -4.36
C SER A 127 8.30 -14.08 -5.20
N TYR A 128 7.20 -13.39 -4.97
CA TYR A 128 6.82 -12.13 -5.63
C TYR A 128 6.84 -10.96 -4.65
N ARG A 129 6.74 -9.76 -5.19
CA ARG A 129 6.90 -8.52 -4.44
C ARG A 129 5.57 -7.82 -4.18
N SER A 130 5.51 -7.12 -3.06
CA SER A 130 4.48 -6.15 -2.72
C SER A 130 5.05 -4.73 -2.81
N ILE A 131 4.20 -3.78 -3.20
CA ILE A 131 4.57 -2.37 -3.29
C ILE A 131 4.23 -1.63 -2.00
N GLN A 132 5.11 -0.74 -1.58
CA GLN A 132 4.78 0.34 -0.66
C GLN A 132 5.10 1.69 -1.29
N VAL A 133 4.21 2.65 -1.06
CA VAL A 133 4.28 3.99 -1.65
C VAL A 133 4.41 5.01 -0.54
N GLY A 134 5.54 5.69 -0.50
CA GLY A 134 5.86 6.75 0.47
C GLY A 134 5.50 8.10 -0.12
N LEU A 135 4.58 8.80 0.51
CA LEU A 135 4.07 10.10 0.11
C LEU A 135 4.72 11.20 0.94
N SER A 136 5.17 12.27 0.34
CA SER A 136 5.76 13.44 1.01
C SER A 136 5.28 14.75 0.37
N GLY A 137 5.38 15.86 1.09
CA GLY A 137 5.06 17.19 0.58
C GLY A 137 3.67 17.27 -0.07
N GLU A 138 3.63 17.60 -1.35
CA GLU A 138 2.38 17.70 -2.13
C GLU A 138 1.58 16.39 -2.13
N ALA A 139 2.25 15.26 -2.25
CA ALA A 139 1.57 13.96 -2.28
C ALA A 139 0.82 13.63 -0.97
N VAL A 140 1.38 14.01 0.20
CA VAL A 140 0.68 13.85 1.49
C VAL A 140 -0.54 14.76 1.56
N ARG A 141 -0.44 16.00 1.08
CA ARG A 141 -1.59 16.93 1.08
C ARG A 141 -2.71 16.39 0.20
N ARG A 142 -2.38 15.99 -1.04
CA ARG A 142 -3.38 15.40 -1.95
C ARG A 142 -3.98 14.12 -1.39
N TYR A 143 -3.17 13.26 -0.80
CA TYR A 143 -3.65 12.04 -0.15
C TYR A 143 -4.69 12.33 0.93
N ALA A 144 -4.39 13.28 1.83
CA ALA A 144 -5.24 13.59 2.96
C ALA A 144 -6.50 14.40 2.59
N ASP A 145 -6.42 15.27 1.56
CA ASP A 145 -7.45 16.25 1.26
C ASP A 145 -8.26 15.91 -0.01
N GLU A 146 -7.66 15.20 -0.98
CA GLU A 146 -8.27 15.01 -2.29
C GLU A 146 -8.53 13.52 -2.60
N TRP A 147 -7.58 12.61 -2.26
CA TRP A 147 -7.67 11.21 -2.69
C TRP A 147 -8.43 10.32 -1.73
N THR A 148 -8.41 10.63 -0.43
CA THR A 148 -9.08 9.80 0.59
C THR A 148 -10.60 9.94 0.46
N VAL A 149 -11.26 8.82 0.18
CA VAL A 149 -12.71 8.71 0.00
C VAL A 149 -13.37 8.17 1.27
N GLY A 150 -12.70 7.24 1.96
CA GLY A 150 -13.21 6.63 3.18
C GLY A 150 -12.11 6.00 4.02
N ILE A 151 -12.33 5.91 5.32
CA ILE A 151 -11.40 5.31 6.29
C ILE A 151 -12.16 4.35 7.20
N THR A 152 -11.81 3.07 7.12
CA THR A 152 -12.38 2.03 7.98
C THR A 152 -11.34 1.50 8.94
N ASP A 153 -11.67 1.44 10.24
CA ASP A 153 -10.84 0.74 11.23
C ASP A 153 -11.07 -0.77 11.14
N VAL A 154 -10.06 -1.48 10.70
CA VAL A 154 -10.11 -2.95 10.54
C VAL A 154 -9.40 -3.69 11.66
N THR A 155 -9.01 -3.00 12.75
CA THR A 155 -8.23 -3.56 13.86
C THR A 155 -8.92 -4.77 14.52
N GLY A 156 -10.25 -4.74 14.66
CA GLY A 156 -11.01 -5.86 15.20
C GLY A 156 -10.81 -7.14 14.38
N ARG A 157 -10.97 -7.03 13.06
CA ARG A 157 -10.72 -8.14 12.11
C ARG A 157 -9.27 -8.60 12.12
N VAL A 158 -8.32 -7.66 12.19
CA VAL A 158 -6.89 -7.98 12.28
C VAL A 158 -6.59 -8.84 13.50
N ARG A 159 -7.13 -8.50 14.67
CA ARG A 159 -6.94 -9.25 15.91
C ARG A 159 -7.62 -10.62 15.88
N GLU A 160 -8.81 -10.70 15.30
CA GLU A 160 -9.52 -11.97 15.09
C GLU A 160 -8.67 -12.92 14.24
N ILE A 161 -8.17 -12.46 13.09
CA ILE A 161 -7.32 -13.25 12.20
C ILE A 161 -6.05 -13.70 12.94
N SER A 162 -5.38 -12.79 13.67
CA SER A 162 -4.18 -13.09 14.45
C SER A 162 -4.44 -14.17 15.50
N GLY A 163 -5.54 -14.09 16.22
CA GLY A 163 -5.93 -15.10 17.23
C GLY A 163 -6.19 -16.47 16.61
N LEU A 164 -6.84 -16.52 15.45
CA LEU A 164 -7.08 -17.78 14.71
C LEU A 164 -5.77 -18.38 14.20
N LEU A 165 -4.85 -17.56 13.69
CA LEU A 165 -3.52 -18.02 13.28
C LEU A 165 -2.73 -18.60 14.44
N ALA A 166 -2.76 -17.95 15.62
CA ALA A 166 -2.13 -18.46 16.84
C ALA A 166 -2.74 -19.81 17.28
N ALA A 167 -4.04 -20.01 17.04
CA ALA A 167 -4.74 -21.28 17.26
C ALA A 167 -4.54 -22.32 16.16
N GLY A 168 -3.68 -22.06 15.18
CA GLY A 168 -3.39 -22.98 14.07
C GLY A 168 -4.51 -23.13 13.04
N ARG A 169 -5.52 -22.23 13.05
CA ARG A 169 -6.67 -22.26 12.15
C ARG A 169 -6.36 -21.67 10.78
N ASP A 170 -7.06 -22.16 9.76
CA ASP A 170 -7.04 -21.53 8.44
C ASP A 170 -7.79 -20.21 8.46
N VAL A 171 -7.18 -19.15 7.93
CA VAL A 171 -7.73 -17.80 7.87
C VAL A 171 -7.99 -17.31 6.45
N THR A 172 -7.78 -18.16 5.45
CA THR A 172 -7.84 -17.77 4.02
C THR A 172 -9.15 -17.09 3.66
N ALA A 173 -10.28 -17.57 4.19
CA ALA A 173 -11.60 -16.99 3.92
C ALA A 173 -11.83 -15.61 4.58
N LEU A 174 -11.00 -15.25 5.58
CA LEU A 174 -11.08 -13.98 6.31
C LEU A 174 -10.18 -12.91 5.72
N LEU A 175 -9.24 -13.28 4.84
CA LEU A 175 -8.34 -12.31 4.21
C LEU A 175 -9.09 -11.48 3.16
N PRO A 176 -8.70 -10.20 2.96
CA PRO A 176 -9.23 -9.41 1.86
C PRO A 176 -8.98 -10.09 0.51
N ARG A 177 -9.96 -10.05 -0.38
CA ARG A 177 -9.85 -10.62 -1.74
C ARG A 177 -9.07 -9.68 -2.65
N GLU A 178 -7.76 -9.67 -2.50
CA GLU A 178 -6.87 -8.91 -3.36
C GLU A 178 -6.73 -9.60 -4.73
N ARG A 179 -6.86 -8.81 -5.79
CA ARG A 179 -6.71 -9.27 -7.17
C ARG A 179 -5.69 -8.41 -7.92
N PRO A 180 -5.15 -8.86 -9.07
CA PRO A 180 -4.25 -8.04 -9.87
C PRO A 180 -4.88 -6.67 -10.16
N TYR A 181 -4.16 -5.61 -9.83
CA TYR A 181 -4.62 -4.24 -10.02
C TYR A 181 -4.22 -3.74 -11.42
N PRO A 182 -5.17 -3.33 -12.26
CA PRO A 182 -4.87 -2.82 -13.59
C PRO A 182 -4.23 -1.43 -13.49
N LEU A 183 -2.99 -1.32 -13.97
CA LEU A 183 -2.25 -0.05 -14.01
C LEU A 183 -2.31 0.56 -15.40
N PRO A 184 -2.42 1.90 -15.51
CA PRO A 184 -2.04 2.62 -16.72
C PRO A 184 -0.57 2.31 -17.06
N LEU A 185 -0.27 2.19 -18.36
CA LEU A 185 1.05 1.75 -18.84
C LEU A 185 2.18 2.66 -18.32
N ASP A 186 1.98 3.96 -18.35
CA ASP A 186 2.93 4.97 -17.88
C ASP A 186 3.22 4.84 -16.37
N ALA A 187 2.18 4.60 -15.55
CA ALA A 187 2.34 4.34 -14.13
C ALA A 187 3.07 3.02 -13.87
N ALA A 188 2.76 1.96 -14.63
CA ALA A 188 3.45 0.68 -14.53
C ALA A 188 4.95 0.80 -14.86
N MET A 189 5.28 1.55 -15.91
CA MET A 189 6.66 1.82 -16.31
C MET A 189 7.41 2.61 -15.24
N ALA A 190 6.80 3.65 -14.68
CA ALA A 190 7.42 4.49 -13.65
C ALA A 190 7.87 3.68 -12.42
N VAL A 191 7.09 2.68 -12.02
CA VAL A 191 7.40 1.83 -10.85
C VAL A 191 8.02 0.48 -11.23
N ARG A 192 8.29 0.23 -12.52
CA ARG A 192 8.81 -1.04 -13.03
C ARG A 192 7.93 -2.24 -12.61
N ALA A 193 6.63 -2.06 -12.63
CA ALA A 193 5.69 -3.16 -12.39
C ALA A 193 5.78 -4.19 -13.53
N SER A 194 5.60 -5.46 -13.19
CA SER A 194 5.41 -6.51 -14.19
C SER A 194 4.07 -6.27 -14.90
N ILE A 195 4.12 -5.97 -16.17
CA ILE A 195 2.92 -5.85 -17.00
C ILE A 195 2.49 -7.27 -17.31
N ALA A 196 1.31 -7.67 -16.85
CA ALA A 196 0.72 -8.92 -17.31
C ALA A 196 0.52 -8.81 -18.84
N PRO A 197 0.83 -9.85 -19.61
CA PRO A 197 0.40 -9.86 -21.02
C PRO A 197 -1.10 -9.57 -21.03
N ALA A 198 -1.52 -8.62 -21.86
CA ALA A 198 -2.93 -8.35 -22.06
C ALA A 198 -3.59 -9.70 -22.33
N ASP A 199 -4.54 -10.11 -21.49
CA ASP A 199 -5.36 -11.26 -21.79
C ASP A 199 -5.89 -11.03 -23.20
N ALA A 200 -5.50 -11.91 -24.12
CA ALA A 200 -6.04 -11.90 -25.45
C ALA A 200 -7.55 -11.99 -25.27
N ALA A 201 -8.22 -10.87 -25.52
CA ALA A 201 -9.67 -10.83 -25.57
C ALA A 201 -10.09 -11.95 -26.54
N HIS A 202 -10.63 -13.02 -25.99
CA HIS A 202 -11.30 -14.01 -26.80
C HIS A 202 -12.60 -13.38 -27.33
N PRO A 203 -12.79 -13.45 -28.65
CA PRO A 203 -13.99 -12.95 -29.30
C PRO A 203 -15.25 -13.68 -28.85
#